data_5a1ac41e4cdf9042884a846c4d749440
#
_entry.id   5a1ac41e4cdf9042884a846c4d749440
#
_cell.length_a   1.000
_cell.length_b   1.000
_cell.length_c   1.000
_cell.angle_alpha   90.00
_cell.angle_beta   90.00
_cell.angle_gamma   90.00
#
_symmetry.space_group_name_H-M   'P 1'
#
loop_
_entity.id
_entity.type
_entity.pdbx_description
1 polymer ?
#
loop_
_entity_poly.entity_id
_entity_poly.type
_entity_poly.pdbx_seq_one_letter_code
_entity_poly.pdbx_strand_id
1 'polypeptide(L)'
;KKLIDFALEIPIEFDGCNFTNSLYAIYHARKNLVNYRKDEIISRAIQCLNHSMNHKIKGSGYSFHFKSCQKNYYTQKVSNGGNQADIHGTGMFSLGIVIALKLLGDFAPKGSEYWKYIKT
;
A
#
# COMPACT_ATOMS: atom_id res chain seq x y z
N LYS A 1 3.34 19.95 -0.82
CA LYS A 1 4.69 19.37 -0.72
C LYS A 1 4.92 18.66 0.60
N LYS A 2 4.73 19.35 1.75
CA LYS A 2 4.96 18.76 3.09
C LYS A 2 4.24 17.42 3.32
N LEU A 3 3.01 17.26 2.82
CA LEU A 3 2.27 16.01 2.97
C LEU A 3 2.91 14.86 2.18
N ILE A 4 3.41 15.14 0.98
CA ILE A 4 4.14 14.14 0.18
C ILE A 4 5.46 13.78 0.88
N ASP A 5 6.19 14.78 1.37
CA ASP A 5 7.44 14.55 2.08
C ASP A 5 7.22 13.66 3.30
N PHE A 6 6.23 13.99 4.12
CA PHE A 6 5.87 13.18 5.29
C PHE A 6 5.46 11.76 4.90
N ALA A 7 4.61 11.61 3.88
CA ALA A 7 4.14 10.29 3.45
C ALA A 7 5.27 9.41 2.91
N LEU A 8 6.27 10.00 2.25
CA LEU A 8 7.44 9.27 1.76
C LEU A 8 8.43 8.87 2.87
N GLU A 9 8.35 9.49 4.05
CA GLU A 9 9.16 9.13 5.21
C GLU A 9 8.56 7.96 6.01
N ILE A 10 7.28 7.64 5.83
CA ILE A 10 6.64 6.52 6.52
C ILE A 10 7.35 5.21 6.11
N PRO A 11 7.78 4.37 7.07
CA PRO A 11 8.39 3.07 6.76
C PRO A 11 7.46 2.18 5.92
N ILE A 12 8.03 1.36 5.04
CA ILE A 12 7.26 0.45 4.19
C ILE A 12 6.71 -0.73 4.99
N GLU A 13 7.45 -1.18 6.00
CA GLU A 13 7.04 -2.28 6.88
C GLU A 13 6.01 -1.79 7.89
N PHE A 14 4.74 -1.84 7.52
CA PHE A 14 3.64 -1.34 8.32
C PHE A 14 2.35 -2.13 8.02
N ASP A 15 1.35 -1.95 8.87
CA ASP A 15 0.04 -2.58 8.71
C ASP A 15 -0.78 -2.02 7.53
N GLY A 16 -1.93 -2.65 7.25
CA GLY A 16 -2.78 -2.26 6.14
C GLY A 16 -3.26 -0.81 6.17
N CYS A 17 -3.50 -0.24 7.35
CA CYS A 17 -3.92 1.17 7.47
C CYS A 17 -2.81 2.13 7.05
N ASN A 18 -1.61 1.97 7.59
CA ASN A 18 -0.48 2.83 7.25
C ASN A 18 -0.09 2.69 5.78
N PHE A 19 -0.11 1.46 5.27
CA PHE A 19 0.09 1.18 3.85
C PHE A 19 -0.82 2.03 2.96
N THR A 20 -2.13 1.96 3.21
CA THR A 20 -3.13 2.66 2.41
C THR A 20 -3.10 4.16 2.63
N ASN A 21 -2.98 4.61 3.87
CA ASN A 21 -2.99 6.03 4.22
C ASN A 21 -1.82 6.79 3.59
N SER A 22 -0.62 6.21 3.57
CA SER A 22 0.54 6.84 2.93
C SER A 22 0.32 7.05 1.44
N LEU A 23 -0.16 6.02 0.75
CA LEU A 23 -0.45 6.09 -0.69
C LEU A 23 -1.61 7.05 -0.99
N TYR A 24 -2.65 7.04 -0.17
CA TYR A 24 -3.78 7.95 -0.30
C TYR A 24 -3.36 9.43 -0.16
N ALA A 25 -2.53 9.73 0.82
CA ALA A 25 -1.99 11.07 1.03
C ALA A 25 -1.19 11.56 -0.19
N ILE A 26 -0.30 10.72 -0.72
CA ILE A 26 0.47 11.01 -1.94
C ILE A 26 -0.46 11.23 -3.13
N TYR A 27 -1.42 10.33 -3.32
CA TYR A 27 -2.34 10.37 -4.45
C TYR A 27 -3.12 11.69 -4.52
N HIS A 28 -3.64 12.15 -3.39
CA HIS A 28 -4.41 13.39 -3.34
C HIS A 28 -3.53 14.65 -3.35
N ALA A 29 -2.39 14.62 -2.69
CA ALA A 29 -1.50 15.78 -2.61
C ALA A 29 -0.80 16.11 -3.93
N ARG A 30 -0.64 15.13 -4.84
CA ARG A 30 0.09 15.31 -6.10
C ARG A 30 -0.67 16.11 -7.16
N LYS A 31 -1.96 16.30 -7.03
CA LYS A 31 -2.84 16.85 -8.10
C LYS A 31 -2.33 18.15 -8.71
N ASN A 32 -1.67 19.00 -7.94
CA ASN A 32 -1.12 20.27 -8.40
C ASN A 32 0.43 20.28 -8.40
N LEU A 33 1.07 19.11 -8.35
CA LEU A 33 2.51 18.97 -8.17
C LEU A 33 3.09 17.92 -9.14
N VAL A 34 2.91 18.15 -10.45
CA VAL A 34 3.12 17.17 -11.53
C VAL A 34 4.48 16.47 -11.50
N ASN A 35 5.56 17.16 -11.14
CA ASN A 35 6.92 16.60 -11.15
C ASN A 35 7.58 16.55 -9.77
N TYR A 36 6.84 16.91 -8.70
CA TYR A 36 7.43 16.97 -7.37
C TYR A 36 7.72 15.57 -6.84
N ARG A 37 9.01 15.27 -6.66
CA ARG A 37 9.51 13.97 -6.17
C ARG A 37 8.94 12.77 -6.95
N LYS A 38 8.75 12.93 -8.25
CA LYS A 38 8.12 11.95 -9.13
C LYS A 38 8.77 10.57 -9.04
N ASP A 39 10.10 10.49 -9.13
CA ASP A 39 10.82 9.21 -9.11
C ASP A 39 10.69 8.52 -7.76
N GLU A 40 10.67 9.27 -6.67
CA GLU A 40 10.47 8.73 -5.33
C GLU A 40 9.03 8.23 -5.12
N ILE A 41 8.04 8.90 -5.71
CA ILE A 41 6.64 8.45 -5.69
C ILE A 41 6.50 7.13 -6.47
N ILE A 42 7.10 7.04 -7.65
CA ILE A 42 7.12 5.80 -8.45
C ILE A 42 7.76 4.67 -7.66
N SER A 43 8.93 4.92 -7.08
CA SER A 43 9.65 3.93 -6.27
C SER A 43 8.79 3.48 -5.08
N ARG A 44 8.15 4.40 -4.38
CA ARG A 44 7.25 4.10 -3.25
C ARG A 44 6.09 3.22 -3.69
N ALA A 45 5.43 3.53 -4.81
CA ALA A 45 4.32 2.73 -5.32
C ALA A 45 4.75 1.29 -5.64
N ILE A 46 5.90 1.11 -6.28
CA ILE A 46 6.46 -0.21 -6.58
C ILE A 46 6.78 -0.98 -5.29
N GLN A 47 7.46 -0.33 -4.35
CA GLN A 47 7.80 -0.93 -3.06
C GLN A 47 6.55 -1.35 -2.28
N CYS A 48 5.51 -0.53 -2.28
CA CYS A 48 4.24 -0.85 -1.65
C CYS A 48 3.55 -2.05 -2.31
N LEU A 49 3.52 -2.11 -3.64
CA LEU A 49 2.97 -3.27 -4.35
C LEU A 49 3.72 -4.56 -4.00
N ASN A 50 5.05 -4.51 -3.99
CA ASN A 50 5.87 -5.67 -3.63
C ASN A 50 5.69 -6.05 -2.16
N HIS A 51 5.59 -5.08 -1.26
CA HIS A 51 5.34 -5.33 0.17
C HIS A 51 3.98 -5.97 0.41
N SER A 52 2.95 -5.58 -0.32
CA SER A 52 1.60 -6.15 -0.17
C SER A 52 1.58 -7.67 -0.35
N MET A 53 2.51 -8.22 -1.14
CA MET A 53 2.61 -9.66 -1.35
C MET A 53 2.96 -10.43 -0.07
N ASN A 54 3.61 -9.77 0.91
CA ASN A 54 3.92 -10.36 2.21
C ASN A 54 2.68 -10.58 3.08
N HIS A 55 1.60 -9.85 2.81
CA HIS A 55 0.33 -9.94 3.51
C HIS A 55 -0.71 -10.80 2.77
N LYS A 56 -0.40 -11.20 1.54
CA LYS A 56 -1.32 -11.99 0.72
C LYS A 56 -1.44 -13.42 1.24
N ILE A 57 -2.68 -13.87 1.40
CA ILE A 57 -3.02 -15.24 1.75
C ILE A 57 -3.57 -15.93 0.50
N LYS A 58 -2.91 -16.98 0.05
CA LYS A 58 -3.26 -17.70 -1.19
C LYS A 58 -4.73 -18.15 -1.16
N GLY A 59 -5.45 -17.80 -2.21
CA GLY A 59 -6.85 -18.20 -2.37
C GLY A 59 -7.85 -17.46 -1.48
N SER A 60 -7.40 -16.43 -0.75
CA SER A 60 -8.26 -15.70 0.18
C SER A 60 -8.12 -14.19 -0.03
N GLY A 61 -7.37 -13.50 0.82
CA GLY A 61 -7.20 -12.05 0.76
C GLY A 61 -5.88 -11.64 1.37
N TYR A 62 -5.91 -10.65 2.24
CA TYR A 62 -4.72 -10.12 2.90
C TYR A 62 -4.89 -10.14 4.42
N SER A 63 -3.80 -10.44 5.14
CA SER A 63 -3.75 -10.26 6.58
C SER A 63 -3.39 -8.81 6.92
N PHE A 64 -4.05 -8.24 7.93
CA PHE A 64 -3.81 -6.83 8.33
C PHE A 64 -2.38 -6.61 8.83
N HIS A 65 -1.90 -7.50 9.67
CA HIS A 65 -0.51 -7.54 10.13
C HIS A 65 0.30 -8.57 9.34
N PHE A 66 1.63 -8.43 9.38
CA PHE A 66 2.51 -9.43 8.77
C PHE A 66 2.30 -10.81 9.42
N LYS A 67 1.90 -11.79 8.63
CA LYS A 67 1.59 -13.16 9.06
C LYS A 67 0.54 -13.27 10.17
N SER A 68 -0.28 -12.25 10.37
CA SER A 68 -1.33 -12.28 11.38
C SER A 68 -2.53 -11.44 10.97
N CYS A 69 -3.70 -12.03 11.05
CA CYS A 69 -4.94 -11.27 10.96
C CYS A 69 -5.13 -10.38 12.18
N GLN A 70 -5.98 -9.38 12.05
CA GLN A 70 -6.30 -8.47 13.14
C GLN A 70 -7.06 -9.20 14.24
N LYS A 71 -6.57 -9.13 15.49
CA LYS A 71 -7.21 -9.76 16.65
C LYS A 71 -8.29 -8.89 17.27
N ASN A 72 -8.03 -7.60 17.37
CA ASN A 72 -8.91 -6.64 18.03
C ASN A 72 -9.18 -5.46 17.10
N TYR A 73 -10.42 -4.96 17.17
CA TYR A 73 -10.80 -3.70 16.57
C TYR A 73 -11.31 -2.78 17.68
N TYR A 74 -10.52 -1.75 17.97
CA TYR A 74 -10.62 -0.97 19.20
C TYR A 74 -10.50 -1.90 20.41
N THR A 75 -11.52 -1.96 21.28
CA THR A 75 -11.53 -2.83 22.47
C THR A 75 -12.20 -4.18 22.23
N GLN A 76 -12.72 -4.42 21.02
CA GLN A 76 -13.47 -5.64 20.69
C GLN A 76 -12.58 -6.69 20.05
N LYS A 77 -12.63 -7.91 20.58
CA LYS A 77 -11.97 -9.06 19.96
C LYS A 77 -12.72 -9.48 18.70
N VAL A 78 -12.04 -9.49 17.55
CA VAL A 78 -12.64 -9.86 16.25
C VAL A 78 -12.12 -11.19 15.71
N SER A 79 -11.00 -11.70 16.23
CA SER A 79 -10.45 -13.01 15.85
C SER A 79 -9.49 -13.55 16.90
N ASN A 80 -9.07 -14.82 16.75
CA ASN A 80 -8.02 -15.41 17.54
C ASN A 80 -6.60 -15.16 17.00
N GLY A 81 -6.47 -14.45 15.89
CA GLY A 81 -5.20 -14.22 15.19
C GLY A 81 -4.84 -15.40 14.29
N GLY A 82 -3.58 -15.45 13.89
CA GLY A 82 -3.06 -16.46 13.00
C GLY A 82 -2.81 -15.94 11.58
N ASN A 83 -2.12 -16.72 10.78
CA ASN A 83 -1.74 -16.37 9.41
C ASN A 83 -2.91 -16.62 8.45
N GLN A 84 -3.91 -15.77 8.51
CA GLN A 84 -5.11 -15.81 7.67
C GLN A 84 -5.52 -14.41 7.24
N ALA A 85 -6.29 -14.34 6.16
CA ALA A 85 -6.86 -13.09 5.70
C ALA A 85 -7.93 -12.58 6.66
N ASP A 86 -8.08 -11.28 6.73
CA ASP A 86 -9.16 -10.62 7.47
C ASP A 86 -9.80 -9.52 6.62
N ILE A 87 -11.00 -9.09 7.01
CA ILE A 87 -11.78 -8.09 6.26
C ILE A 87 -11.04 -6.75 6.21
N HIS A 88 -10.47 -6.32 7.33
CA HIS A 88 -9.77 -5.03 7.41
C HIS A 88 -8.49 -5.04 6.56
N GLY A 89 -7.66 -6.08 6.68
CA GLY A 89 -6.45 -6.26 5.88
C GLY A 89 -6.77 -6.34 4.39
N THR A 90 -7.75 -7.17 4.01
CA THR A 90 -8.15 -7.31 2.62
C THR A 90 -8.67 -5.99 2.03
N GLY A 91 -9.51 -5.27 2.76
CA GLY A 91 -10.03 -3.97 2.31
C GLY A 91 -8.93 -2.93 2.16
N MET A 92 -8.05 -2.78 3.15
CA MET A 92 -6.98 -1.79 3.14
C MET A 92 -5.94 -2.08 2.06
N PHE A 93 -5.44 -3.30 1.97
CA PHE A 93 -4.46 -3.65 0.93
C PHE A 93 -5.04 -3.55 -0.48
N SER A 94 -6.28 -3.99 -0.69
CA SER A 94 -6.93 -3.86 -1.99
C SER A 94 -7.06 -2.40 -2.44
N LEU A 95 -7.49 -1.52 -1.54
CA LEU A 95 -7.56 -0.09 -1.84
C LEU A 95 -6.18 0.51 -2.09
N GLY A 96 -5.21 0.19 -1.26
CA GLY A 96 -3.84 0.67 -1.42
C GLY A 96 -3.19 0.21 -2.73
N ILE A 97 -3.42 -1.03 -3.13
CA ILE A 97 -2.95 -1.56 -4.43
C ILE A 97 -3.55 -0.78 -5.60
N VAL A 98 -4.85 -0.52 -5.57
CA VAL A 98 -5.51 0.29 -6.62
C VAL A 98 -4.90 1.68 -6.69
N ILE A 99 -4.65 2.33 -5.56
CA ILE A 99 -4.03 3.66 -5.52
C ILE A 99 -2.59 3.61 -6.05
N ALA A 100 -1.79 2.62 -5.66
CA ALA A 100 -0.43 2.44 -6.16
C ALA A 100 -0.40 2.25 -7.69
N LEU A 101 -1.31 1.43 -8.22
CA LEU A 101 -1.42 1.22 -9.66
C LEU A 101 -1.85 2.50 -10.40
N LYS A 102 -2.73 3.31 -9.82
CA LYS A 102 -3.11 4.62 -10.38
C LYS A 102 -1.93 5.58 -10.39
N LEU A 103 -1.15 5.65 -9.32
CA LEU A 103 0.07 6.47 -9.26
C LEU A 103 1.06 6.04 -10.34
N LEU A 104 1.29 4.74 -10.50
CA LEU A 104 2.16 4.22 -11.56
C LEU A 104 1.61 4.55 -12.96
N GLY A 105 0.32 4.40 -13.18
CA GLY A 105 -0.31 4.75 -14.45
C GLY A 105 -0.14 6.22 -14.82
N ASP A 106 -0.18 7.11 -13.83
CA ASP A 106 -0.02 8.56 -14.05
C ASP A 106 1.45 8.96 -14.28
N PHE A 107 2.39 8.38 -13.54
CA PHE A 107 3.81 8.77 -13.55
C PHE A 107 4.72 7.83 -14.34
N ALA A 108 4.34 6.57 -14.48
CA ALA A 108 5.08 5.53 -15.18
C ALA A 108 4.15 4.81 -16.16
N PRO A 109 3.88 5.38 -17.35
CA PRO A 109 2.95 4.81 -18.32
C PRO A 109 3.27 3.34 -18.62
N LYS A 110 2.22 2.56 -18.92
CA LYS A 110 2.33 1.14 -19.26
C LYS A 110 3.37 0.96 -20.38
N GLY A 111 4.26 -0.01 -20.18
CA GLY A 111 5.37 -0.26 -21.10
C GLY A 111 6.66 0.48 -20.74
N SER A 112 6.65 1.39 -19.76
CA SER A 112 7.88 1.98 -19.23
C SER A 112 8.68 0.94 -18.43
N GLU A 113 10.00 1.20 -18.24
CA GLU A 113 10.90 0.29 -17.56
C GLU A 113 10.52 -0.01 -16.09
N TYR A 114 9.77 0.88 -15.44
CA TYR A 114 9.40 0.73 -14.03
C TYR A 114 8.54 -0.50 -13.75
N TRP A 115 7.70 -0.92 -14.71
CA TRP A 115 6.79 -2.05 -14.54
C TRP A 115 7.51 -3.39 -14.32
N LYS A 116 8.75 -3.53 -14.79
CA LYS A 116 9.56 -4.74 -14.58
C LYS A 116 9.95 -5.00 -13.12
N TYR A 117 9.91 -3.98 -12.28
CA TYR A 117 10.27 -4.10 -10.86
C TYR A 117 9.11 -4.58 -9.98
N ILE A 118 7.91 -4.72 -10.53
CA ILE A 118 6.76 -5.21 -9.79
C ILE A 118 6.79 -6.74 -9.79
N LYS A 119 6.82 -7.32 -8.60
CA LYS A 119 6.75 -8.78 -8.43
C LYS A 119 5.35 -9.28 -8.71
N THR A 120 5.25 -10.36 -9.42
CA THR A 120 3.97 -11.01 -9.76
C THR A 120 3.78 -12.33 -9.02
#